data_ae4e711b316c31067dd8bd1e4e0746bf
#
_entry.id   ae4e711b316c31067dd8bd1e4e0746bf
#
_cell.length_a   1.000
_cell.length_b   1.000
_cell.length_c   1.000
_cell.angle_alpha   90.00
_cell.angle_beta   90.00
_cell.angle_gamma   90.00
#
_symmetry.space_group_name_H-M   'P 1'
#
loop_
_entity.id
_entity.type
_entity.pdbx_description
1 polymer ?
#
loop_
_entity_poly.entity_id
_entity_poly.type
_entity_poly.pdbx_seq_one_letter_code
_entity_poly.pdbx_strand_id
1 'polypeptide(L)'
;MTAWSRERYGDDIWDRVARYSSKYPYTILTTHWALGKYYKTSPTKMLWHTFGDLKAFWDSLPPRSNSASLIPTPTTSYTVYTAPIALNDTTILALKRDLDRPSRIVKVDPRSAGEKKLFYTGWVGTAPVMRDSTLYWSEYRSSIFWDQRVNARAVSYDLRNGRKRLLRDRENALYPTPLPDGRVAS
;
A
#
# COMPACT_ATOMS: atom_id res chain seq x y z
N MET A 1 12.78 7.00 10.93
CA MET A 1 13.23 7.90 12.02
C MET A 1 13.84 7.16 13.20
N THR A 2 13.23 6.10 13.73
CA THR A 2 13.73 5.38 14.92
C THR A 2 15.12 4.74 14.74
N ALA A 3 15.37 4.03 13.64
CA ALA A 3 16.68 3.45 13.35
C ALA A 3 17.75 4.54 13.19
N TRP A 4 17.48 5.56 12.39
CA TRP A 4 18.36 6.70 12.18
C TRP A 4 18.70 7.44 13.49
N SER A 5 17.72 7.62 14.38
CA SER A 5 17.97 8.30 15.65
C SER A 5 18.85 7.47 16.61
N ARG A 6 18.71 6.15 16.59
CA ARG A 6 19.59 5.26 17.36
C ARG A 6 21.03 5.31 16.87
N GLU A 7 21.20 5.25 15.57
CA GLU A 7 22.53 5.35 14.95
C GLU A 7 23.24 6.67 15.29
N ARG A 8 22.48 7.79 15.31
CA ARG A 8 23.06 9.13 15.50
C ARG A 8 23.22 9.54 16.96
N TYR A 9 22.33 9.10 17.84
CA TYR A 9 22.28 9.55 19.25
C TYR A 9 22.51 8.41 20.27
N GLY A 10 22.65 7.19 19.81
CA GLY A 10 22.82 5.98 20.61
C GLY A 10 21.55 5.16 20.74
N ASP A 11 21.73 3.87 20.93
CA ASP A 11 20.63 2.88 20.97
C ASP A 11 19.61 3.15 22.08
N ASP A 12 20.04 3.77 23.16
CA ASP A 12 19.22 4.04 24.35
C ASP A 12 18.42 5.34 24.29
N ILE A 13 18.46 6.07 23.18
CA ILE A 13 17.76 7.36 23.05
C ILE A 13 16.30 7.29 23.48
N TRP A 14 15.58 6.29 22.96
CA TRP A 14 14.14 6.17 23.22
C TRP A 14 13.83 5.65 24.64
N ASP A 15 14.73 4.87 25.22
CA ASP A 15 14.61 4.41 26.61
C ASP A 15 14.77 5.59 27.59
N ARG A 16 15.71 6.48 27.32
CA ARG A 16 15.87 7.73 28.12
C ARG A 16 14.68 8.65 27.96
N VAL A 17 14.16 8.82 26.73
CA VAL A 17 12.96 9.62 26.49
C VAL A 17 11.76 9.02 27.21
N ALA A 18 11.56 7.69 27.12
CA ALA A 18 10.47 7.00 27.80
C ALA A 18 10.54 7.14 29.33
N ARG A 19 11.72 6.94 29.92
CA ARG A 19 11.94 7.13 31.38
C ARG A 19 11.64 8.57 31.81
N TYR A 20 12.05 9.54 31.00
CA TYR A 20 11.73 10.95 31.31
C TYR A 20 10.22 11.21 31.22
N SER A 21 9.55 10.69 30.20
CA SER A 21 8.12 10.84 30.02
C SER A 21 7.32 10.18 31.15
N SER A 22 7.75 9.00 31.61
CA SER A 22 7.13 8.30 32.75
C SER A 22 7.24 9.08 34.07
N LYS A 23 8.32 9.83 34.22
CA LYS A 23 8.53 10.67 35.43
C LYS A 23 7.63 11.91 35.43
N TYR A 24 7.21 12.38 34.26
CA TYR A 24 6.39 13.60 34.10
C TYR A 24 5.12 13.34 33.26
N PRO A 25 4.22 12.43 33.71
CA PRO A 25 3.13 11.94 32.86
C PRO A 25 2.06 13.00 32.56
N TYR A 26 2.02 14.09 33.29
CA TYR A 26 0.99 15.13 33.16
C TYR A 26 1.32 16.20 32.10
N THR A 27 2.43 16.05 31.39
CA THR A 27 2.87 17.05 30.42
C THR A 27 2.81 16.53 28.98
N ILE A 28 2.20 17.28 28.09
CA ILE A 28 2.00 16.90 26.68
C ILE A 28 3.31 16.91 25.89
N LEU A 29 4.29 17.74 26.31
CA LEU A 29 5.54 17.96 25.57
C LEU A 29 6.74 17.20 26.15
N THR A 30 6.51 16.09 26.84
CA THR A 30 7.59 15.32 27.51
C THR A 30 8.68 14.85 26.56
N THR A 31 8.33 14.37 25.38
CA THR A 31 9.29 13.96 24.34
C THR A 31 10.14 15.14 23.87
N HIS A 32 9.53 16.30 23.68
CA HIS A 32 10.25 17.51 23.27
C HIS A 32 11.29 17.94 24.33
N TRP A 33 10.88 17.94 25.58
CA TRP A 33 11.76 18.33 26.69
C TRP A 33 12.85 17.30 26.95
N ALA A 34 12.54 16.00 26.86
CA ALA A 34 13.55 14.96 27.00
C ALA A 34 14.62 15.06 25.91
N LEU A 35 14.22 15.23 24.66
CA LEU A 35 15.14 15.40 23.54
C LEU A 35 15.96 16.67 23.66
N GLY A 36 15.35 17.76 24.07
CA GLY A 36 16.06 19.03 24.34
C GLY A 36 17.10 18.90 25.46
N LYS A 37 16.72 18.24 26.57
CA LYS A 37 17.58 18.05 27.74
C LYS A 37 18.79 17.15 27.47
N TYR A 38 18.57 15.98 26.88
CA TYR A 38 19.60 14.96 26.75
C TYR A 38 20.38 15.06 25.46
N TYR A 39 19.75 15.51 24.36
CA TYR A 39 20.32 15.44 23.01
C TYR A 39 20.40 16.78 22.30
N LYS A 40 20.02 17.89 22.97
CA LYS A 40 20.02 19.25 22.40
C LYS A 40 19.27 19.37 21.07
N THR A 41 18.24 18.57 20.91
CA THR A 41 17.44 18.50 19.66
C THR A 41 15.93 18.56 19.99
N SER A 42 15.12 18.57 18.94
CA SER A 42 13.66 18.50 19.05
C SER A 42 13.11 17.48 18.04
N PRO A 43 11.86 16.98 18.20
CA PRO A 43 11.25 16.08 17.23
C PRO A 43 11.26 16.64 15.81
N THR A 44 10.97 17.92 15.65
CA THR A 44 10.97 18.60 14.36
C THR A 44 12.37 18.66 13.74
N LYS A 45 13.38 19.03 14.53
CA LYS A 45 14.77 19.04 14.05
C LYS A 45 15.24 17.64 13.65
N MET A 46 14.92 16.63 14.46
CA MET A 46 15.23 15.24 14.11
C MET A 46 14.59 14.82 12.79
N LEU A 47 13.32 15.18 12.59
CA LEU A 47 12.61 14.89 11.34
C LEU A 47 13.34 15.49 10.12
N TRP A 48 13.64 16.77 10.18
CA TRP A 48 14.35 17.46 9.09
C TRP A 48 15.74 16.88 8.82
N HIS A 49 16.50 16.57 9.86
CA HIS A 49 17.80 15.91 9.70
C HIS A 49 17.67 14.52 9.09
N THR A 50 16.69 13.71 9.55
CA THR A 50 16.43 12.39 8.97
C THR A 50 16.14 12.47 7.48
N PHE A 51 15.26 13.38 7.06
CA PHE A 51 14.93 13.53 5.65
C PHE A 51 16.09 14.10 4.83
N GLY A 52 16.90 15.00 5.41
CA GLY A 52 18.10 15.50 4.76
C GLY A 52 19.11 14.39 4.49
N ASP A 53 19.40 13.56 5.49
CA ASP A 53 20.33 12.44 5.36
C ASP A 53 19.80 11.35 4.41
N LEU A 54 18.49 11.04 4.46
CA LEU A 54 17.85 10.12 3.53
C LEU A 54 17.90 10.65 2.09
N LYS A 55 17.63 11.93 1.91
CA LYS A 55 17.74 12.55 0.58
C LYS A 55 19.15 12.45 0.05
N ALA A 56 20.16 12.81 0.84
CA ALA A 56 21.55 12.70 0.45
C ALA A 56 21.94 11.25 0.10
N PHE A 57 21.46 10.28 0.88
CA PHE A 57 21.65 8.85 0.58
C PHE A 57 21.00 8.46 -0.74
N TRP A 58 19.76 8.83 -1.00
CA TRP A 58 19.08 8.51 -2.25
C TRP A 58 19.71 9.20 -3.47
N ASP A 59 20.15 10.44 -3.30
CA ASP A 59 20.85 11.18 -4.36
C ASP A 59 22.22 10.56 -4.69
N SER A 60 22.84 9.83 -3.74
CA SER A 60 24.10 9.11 -3.96
C SER A 60 23.92 7.76 -4.66
N LEU A 61 22.70 7.23 -4.73
CA LEU A 61 22.43 5.96 -5.42
C LEU A 61 22.61 6.14 -6.94
N PRO A 62 23.16 5.15 -7.64
CA PRO A 62 23.25 5.22 -9.09
C PRO A 62 21.87 5.42 -9.70
N PRO A 63 21.75 6.25 -10.75
CA PRO A 63 20.47 6.45 -11.41
C PRO A 63 19.91 5.12 -11.85
N ARG A 64 18.64 4.87 -11.52
CA ARG A 64 17.94 3.66 -11.98
C ARG A 64 17.95 3.68 -13.51
N SER A 65 18.75 2.78 -14.10
CA SER A 65 18.83 2.66 -15.52
C SER A 65 17.46 2.27 -16.09
N ASN A 66 16.94 3.08 -16.99
CA ASN A 66 15.91 2.74 -17.98
C ASN A 66 14.56 2.18 -17.48
N SER A 67 14.01 2.63 -16.38
CA SER A 67 12.58 2.44 -16.15
C SER A 67 11.79 3.43 -17.01
N ALA A 68 11.27 2.99 -18.14
CA ALA A 68 10.31 3.77 -18.90
C ALA A 68 8.99 3.88 -18.11
N SER A 69 8.41 5.07 -18.05
CA SER A 69 7.04 5.21 -17.55
C SER A 69 6.09 4.60 -18.58
N LEU A 70 5.44 3.50 -18.24
CA LEU A 70 4.51 2.81 -19.13
C LEU A 70 3.12 3.47 -19.17
N ILE A 71 2.87 4.39 -18.26
CA ILE A 71 1.56 5.02 -18.07
C ILE A 71 1.77 6.53 -17.97
N PRO A 72 1.00 7.33 -18.74
CA PRO A 72 1.05 8.78 -18.60
C PRO A 72 0.76 9.17 -17.16
N THR A 73 1.57 10.05 -16.59
CA THR A 73 1.30 10.59 -15.26
C THR A 73 0.04 11.44 -15.31
N PRO A 74 -1.02 11.11 -14.58
CA PRO A 74 -2.20 11.95 -14.55
C PRO A 74 -1.83 13.32 -13.95
N THR A 75 -2.25 14.38 -14.61
CA THR A 75 -1.91 15.75 -14.20
C THR A 75 -2.88 16.37 -13.20
N THR A 76 -4.03 15.75 -12.98
CA THR A 76 -5.15 16.36 -12.25
C THR A 76 -5.50 15.73 -10.91
N SER A 77 -5.18 14.46 -10.68
CA SER A 77 -5.49 13.80 -9.41
C SER A 77 -4.45 12.76 -9.03
N TYR A 78 -4.32 12.52 -7.72
CA TYR A 78 -3.49 11.45 -7.20
C TYR A 78 -3.96 10.10 -7.71
N THR A 79 -3.11 9.40 -8.44
CA THR A 79 -3.43 8.11 -9.05
C THR A 79 -2.34 7.09 -8.74
N VAL A 80 -2.75 5.90 -8.33
CA VAL A 80 -1.85 4.79 -8.03
C VAL A 80 -2.27 3.56 -8.83
N TYR A 81 -1.29 2.91 -9.44
CA TYR A 81 -1.44 1.61 -10.07
C TYR A 81 -0.69 0.56 -9.25
N THR A 82 -1.38 -0.50 -8.88
CA THR A 82 -0.82 -1.60 -8.07
C THR A 82 -1.16 -2.94 -8.68
N ALA A 83 -0.48 -4.00 -8.23
CA ALA A 83 -0.69 -5.38 -8.66
C ALA A 83 -0.67 -5.54 -10.20
N PRO A 84 0.42 -5.17 -10.89
CA PRO A 84 0.51 -5.36 -12.32
C PRO A 84 0.56 -6.85 -12.66
N ILE A 85 -0.24 -7.27 -13.64
CA ILE A 85 -0.32 -8.64 -14.13
C ILE A 85 -0.18 -8.58 -15.66
N ALA A 86 0.86 -9.17 -16.22
CA ALA A 86 1.00 -9.29 -17.65
C ALA A 86 -0.01 -10.31 -18.19
N LEU A 87 -0.85 -9.89 -19.16
CA LEU A 87 -1.73 -10.80 -19.90
C LEU A 87 -1.00 -11.38 -21.12
N ASN A 88 -0.25 -10.54 -21.80
CA ASN A 88 0.60 -10.85 -22.95
C ASN A 88 1.64 -9.72 -23.12
N ASP A 89 2.42 -9.78 -24.18
CA ASP A 89 3.51 -8.82 -24.47
C ASP A 89 3.03 -7.37 -24.70
N THR A 90 1.74 -7.18 -24.89
CA THR A 90 1.14 -5.86 -25.22
C THR A 90 0.08 -5.40 -24.24
N THR A 91 -0.21 -6.17 -23.20
CA THR A 91 -1.31 -5.83 -22.29
C THR A 91 -0.98 -6.18 -20.85
N ILE A 92 -1.11 -5.18 -20.01
CA ILE A 92 -0.95 -5.31 -18.55
C ILE A 92 -2.30 -5.03 -17.89
N LEU A 93 -2.70 -5.86 -16.93
CA LEU A 93 -3.75 -5.52 -15.99
C LEU A 93 -3.15 -4.82 -14.78
N ALA A 94 -3.85 -3.85 -14.24
CA ALA A 94 -3.48 -3.21 -13.00
C ALA A 94 -4.70 -2.81 -12.17
N LEU A 95 -4.55 -2.78 -10.88
CA LEU A 95 -5.53 -2.17 -9.97
C LEU A 95 -5.23 -0.68 -9.89
N LYS A 96 -6.14 0.13 -10.42
CA LYS A 96 -6.07 1.58 -10.39
C LYS A 96 -6.90 2.13 -9.24
N ARG A 97 -6.31 3.03 -8.48
CA ARG A 97 -6.96 3.83 -7.43
C ARG A 97 -6.67 5.30 -7.68
N ASP A 98 -7.70 6.11 -7.62
CA ASP A 98 -7.60 7.56 -7.65
C ASP A 98 -8.67 8.16 -6.72
N LEU A 99 -8.66 9.47 -6.58
CA LEU A 99 -9.62 10.18 -5.73
C LEU A 99 -10.95 10.45 -6.43
N ASP A 100 -10.99 10.35 -7.76
CA ASP A 100 -12.16 10.72 -8.54
C ASP A 100 -13.16 9.58 -8.71
N ARG A 101 -12.68 8.34 -8.65
CA ARG A 101 -13.50 7.16 -8.98
C ARG A 101 -13.18 5.98 -8.07
N PRO A 102 -14.14 5.05 -7.88
CA PRO A 102 -13.88 3.80 -7.15
C PRO A 102 -12.72 3.00 -7.74
N SER A 103 -12.10 2.19 -6.89
CA SER A 103 -11.05 1.25 -7.29
C SER A 103 -11.52 0.36 -8.44
N ARG A 104 -10.67 0.15 -9.42
CA ARG A 104 -11.02 -0.56 -10.65
C ARG A 104 -9.84 -1.32 -11.25
N ILE A 105 -10.14 -2.41 -11.94
CA ILE A 105 -9.14 -3.07 -12.79
C ILE A 105 -9.16 -2.41 -14.16
N VAL A 106 -7.97 -2.09 -14.64
CA VAL A 106 -7.73 -1.49 -15.94
C VAL A 106 -6.81 -2.37 -16.79
N LYS A 107 -7.03 -2.35 -18.10
CA LYS A 107 -6.07 -2.82 -19.08
C LYS A 107 -5.22 -1.64 -19.51
N VAL A 108 -3.92 -1.81 -19.51
CA VAL A 108 -2.96 -0.83 -19.99
C VAL A 108 -2.18 -1.44 -21.15
N ASP A 109 -2.09 -0.71 -22.23
CA ASP A 109 -1.20 -1.03 -23.33
C ASP A 109 0.12 -0.24 -23.15
N PRO A 110 1.24 -0.92 -22.87
CA PRO A 110 2.54 -0.24 -22.65
C PRO A 110 3.05 0.53 -23.88
N ARG A 111 2.60 0.19 -25.10
CA ARG A 111 3.09 0.81 -26.33
C ARG A 111 2.40 2.14 -26.63
N SER A 112 1.08 2.16 -26.46
CA SER A 112 0.27 3.36 -26.71
C SER A 112 0.02 4.19 -25.46
N ALA A 113 0.41 3.69 -24.28
CA ALA A 113 0.01 4.21 -22.96
C ALA A 113 -1.52 4.35 -22.82
N GLY A 114 -2.26 3.60 -23.63
CA GLY A 114 -3.71 3.56 -23.63
C GLY A 114 -4.24 2.81 -22.41
N GLU A 115 -5.29 3.35 -21.79
CA GLU A 115 -5.93 2.73 -20.63
C GLU A 115 -7.40 2.43 -20.93
N LYS A 116 -7.85 1.22 -20.61
CA LYS A 116 -9.26 0.82 -20.69
C LYS A 116 -9.72 0.19 -19.39
N LYS A 117 -10.75 0.78 -18.76
CA LYS A 117 -11.40 0.18 -17.59
C LYS A 117 -12.07 -1.13 -17.97
N LEU A 118 -11.86 -2.18 -17.17
CA LEU A 118 -12.59 -3.44 -17.27
C LEU A 118 -13.82 -3.42 -16.37
N PHE A 119 -13.61 -3.27 -15.06
CA PHE A 119 -14.70 -3.28 -14.09
C PHE A 119 -14.27 -2.55 -12.80
N TYR A 120 -15.25 -2.17 -12.00
CA TYR A 120 -15.03 -1.65 -10.67
C TYR A 120 -14.89 -2.80 -9.67
N THR A 121 -13.89 -2.68 -8.81
CA THR A 121 -13.75 -3.55 -7.65
C THR A 121 -14.49 -2.94 -6.47
N GLY A 122 -14.78 -3.75 -5.45
CA GLY A 122 -15.13 -3.24 -4.15
C GLY A 122 -13.91 -2.68 -3.41
N TRP A 123 -13.99 -2.54 -2.10
CA TRP A 123 -12.86 -2.20 -1.26
C TRP A 123 -11.88 -3.40 -1.23
N VAL A 124 -10.84 -3.31 -2.05
CA VAL A 124 -9.87 -4.39 -2.24
C VAL A 124 -9.03 -4.59 -0.99
N GLY A 125 -9.10 -5.80 -0.44
CA GLY A 125 -8.34 -6.20 0.74
C GLY A 125 -6.98 -6.81 0.41
N THR A 126 -6.88 -7.53 -0.72
CA THR A 126 -5.64 -8.17 -1.16
C THR A 126 -5.37 -7.90 -2.62
N ALA A 127 -4.08 -7.92 -3.00
CA ALA A 127 -3.70 -7.78 -4.40
C ALA A 127 -4.35 -8.86 -5.25
N PRO A 128 -4.93 -8.52 -6.43
CA PRO A 128 -5.45 -9.51 -7.36
C PRO A 128 -4.34 -10.45 -7.84
N VAL A 129 -4.65 -11.74 -7.89
CA VAL A 129 -3.82 -12.77 -8.51
C VAL A 129 -4.57 -13.37 -9.70
N MET A 130 -3.85 -13.83 -10.71
CA MET A 130 -4.45 -14.39 -11.90
C MET A 130 -4.00 -15.83 -12.09
N ARG A 131 -4.97 -16.66 -12.48
CA ARG A 131 -4.71 -17.99 -13.01
C ARG A 131 -5.56 -18.21 -14.25
N ASP A 132 -4.93 -18.67 -15.30
CA ASP A 132 -5.53 -18.78 -16.64
C ASP A 132 -6.16 -17.43 -17.06
N SER A 133 -7.48 -17.38 -17.18
CA SER A 133 -8.20 -16.14 -17.54
C SER A 133 -9.06 -15.61 -16.39
N THR A 134 -8.77 -16.01 -15.15
CA THR A 134 -9.59 -15.64 -13.99
C THR A 134 -8.73 -14.89 -12.98
N LEU A 135 -9.21 -13.74 -12.55
CA LEU A 135 -8.66 -12.94 -11.45
C LEU A 135 -9.30 -13.36 -10.13
N TYR A 136 -8.52 -13.38 -9.08
CA TYR A 136 -8.95 -13.70 -7.71
C TYR A 136 -8.43 -12.64 -6.76
N TRP A 137 -9.28 -12.13 -5.85
CA TRP A 137 -8.89 -11.17 -4.82
C TRP A 137 -9.87 -11.20 -3.65
N SER A 138 -9.54 -10.52 -2.56
CA SER A 138 -10.46 -10.30 -1.46
C SER A 138 -11.03 -8.88 -1.48
N GLU A 139 -12.31 -8.76 -1.16
CA GLU A 139 -12.97 -7.47 -0.95
C GLU A 139 -13.45 -7.35 0.49
N TYR A 140 -13.22 -6.20 1.09
CA TYR A 140 -13.80 -5.87 2.38
C TYR A 140 -15.25 -5.41 2.22
N ARG A 141 -16.08 -5.83 3.16
CA ARG A 141 -17.46 -5.41 3.29
C ARG A 141 -17.73 -4.99 4.71
N SER A 142 -18.11 -3.74 4.91
CA SER A 142 -18.58 -3.25 6.19
C SER A 142 -19.93 -3.85 6.54
N SER A 143 -20.15 -4.09 7.82
CA SER A 143 -21.47 -4.48 8.32
C SER A 143 -22.44 -3.30 8.22
N ILE A 144 -23.70 -3.59 7.90
CA ILE A 144 -24.76 -2.58 7.90
C ILE A 144 -25.11 -2.15 9.33
N PHE A 145 -24.96 -3.05 10.29
CA PHE A 145 -25.37 -2.83 11.68
C PHE A 145 -24.23 -2.38 12.61
N TRP A 146 -22.98 -2.73 12.25
CA TRP A 146 -21.83 -2.51 13.10
C TRP A 146 -20.72 -1.86 12.29
N ASP A 147 -20.57 -0.57 12.45
CA ASP A 147 -19.65 0.27 11.66
C ASP A 147 -18.20 -0.20 11.69
N GLN A 148 -17.77 -0.79 12.81
CA GLN A 148 -16.42 -1.30 12.99
C GLN A 148 -16.23 -2.76 12.54
N ARG A 149 -17.30 -3.44 12.16
CA ARG A 149 -17.21 -4.84 11.72
C ARG A 149 -17.01 -4.88 10.22
N VAL A 150 -15.83 -5.28 9.82
CA VAL A 150 -15.44 -5.48 8.42
C VAL A 150 -15.15 -6.96 8.20
N ASN A 151 -15.80 -7.57 7.22
CA ASN A 151 -15.55 -8.94 6.80
C ASN A 151 -14.87 -8.94 5.43
N ALA A 152 -13.92 -9.85 5.22
CA ALA A 152 -13.31 -10.08 3.92
C ALA A 152 -14.06 -11.22 3.19
N ARG A 153 -14.27 -11.05 1.90
CA ARG A 153 -14.88 -12.08 1.04
C ARG A 153 -14.01 -12.34 -0.18
N ALA A 154 -13.88 -13.61 -0.54
CA ALA A 154 -13.15 -13.99 -1.74
C ALA A 154 -14.02 -13.84 -2.99
N VAL A 155 -13.45 -13.22 -4.01
CA VAL A 155 -14.12 -12.89 -5.26
C VAL A 155 -13.27 -13.36 -6.43
N SER A 156 -13.93 -13.79 -7.51
CA SER A 156 -13.29 -14.08 -8.78
C SER A 156 -13.94 -13.31 -9.93
N TYR A 157 -13.16 -13.05 -10.97
CA TYR A 157 -13.63 -12.43 -12.21
C TYR A 157 -13.03 -13.15 -13.41
N ASP A 158 -13.88 -13.70 -14.25
CA ASP A 158 -13.50 -14.36 -15.49
C ASP A 158 -13.38 -13.32 -16.62
N LEU A 159 -12.18 -13.16 -17.16
CA LEU A 159 -11.87 -12.20 -18.21
C LEU A 159 -12.49 -12.55 -19.57
N ARG A 160 -12.89 -13.82 -19.79
CA ARG A 160 -13.48 -14.29 -21.05
C ARG A 160 -14.93 -13.87 -21.18
N ASN A 161 -15.69 -14.03 -20.11
CA ASN A 161 -17.14 -13.79 -20.13
C ASN A 161 -17.57 -12.55 -19.30
N GLY A 162 -16.61 -11.88 -18.66
CA GLY A 162 -16.88 -10.67 -17.86
C GLY A 162 -17.69 -10.92 -16.60
N ARG A 163 -17.74 -12.16 -16.10
CA ARG A 163 -18.56 -12.51 -14.93
C ARG A 163 -17.77 -12.43 -13.63
N LYS A 164 -18.28 -11.63 -12.71
CA LYS A 164 -17.84 -11.58 -11.32
C LYS A 164 -18.60 -12.62 -10.50
N ARG A 165 -17.89 -13.39 -9.68
CA ARG A 165 -18.47 -14.41 -8.78
C ARG A 165 -17.97 -14.22 -7.38
N LEU A 166 -18.87 -14.37 -6.42
CA LEU A 166 -18.52 -14.47 -5.01
C LEU A 166 -18.20 -15.93 -4.69
N LEU A 167 -16.99 -16.18 -4.22
CA LEU A 167 -16.52 -17.52 -3.90
C LEU A 167 -16.86 -17.89 -2.45
N ARG A 168 -16.70 -16.97 -1.53
CA ARG A 168 -16.96 -17.16 -0.10
C ARG A 168 -17.40 -15.85 0.54
N ASP A 169 -18.51 -15.84 1.27
CA ASP A 169 -19.13 -14.65 1.87
C ASP A 169 -19.27 -14.71 3.39
N ARG A 170 -19.31 -15.90 3.98
CA ARG A 170 -19.68 -16.09 5.39
C ARG A 170 -18.51 -16.01 6.38
N GLU A 171 -17.31 -16.16 5.92
CA GLU A 171 -16.09 -16.17 6.72
C GLU A 171 -15.10 -15.17 6.15
N ASN A 172 -14.17 -14.68 7.00
CA ASN A 172 -13.10 -13.83 6.54
C ASN A 172 -12.16 -14.62 5.61
N ALA A 173 -12.36 -14.48 4.30
CA ALA A 173 -11.55 -15.09 3.27
C ALA A 173 -10.57 -14.08 2.71
N LEU A 174 -9.30 -14.24 3.08
CA LEU A 174 -8.19 -13.39 2.63
C LEU A 174 -7.24 -14.20 1.74
N TYR A 175 -6.56 -13.51 0.83
CA TYR A 175 -5.55 -14.08 -0.06
C TYR A 175 -6.05 -15.30 -0.87
N PRO A 176 -7.17 -15.22 -1.60
CA PRO A 176 -7.65 -16.34 -2.39
C PRO A 176 -6.60 -16.76 -3.40
N THR A 177 -6.09 -17.99 -3.22
CA THR A 177 -5.01 -18.54 -4.04
C THR A 177 -5.54 -19.69 -4.87
N PRO A 178 -5.57 -19.58 -6.20
CA PRO A 178 -6.00 -20.67 -7.06
C PRO A 178 -4.97 -21.79 -7.07
N LEU A 179 -5.42 -23.02 -6.80
CA LEU A 179 -4.61 -24.22 -6.79
C LEU A 179 -4.59 -24.90 -8.17
N PRO A 180 -3.58 -25.78 -8.44
CA PRO A 180 -3.46 -26.50 -9.71
C PRO A 180 -4.68 -27.35 -10.06
N ASP A 181 -5.38 -27.85 -9.08
CA ASP A 181 -6.57 -28.72 -9.20
C ASP A 181 -7.89 -27.94 -9.40
N GLY A 182 -7.82 -26.62 -9.59
CA GLY A 182 -9.00 -25.76 -9.79
C GLY A 182 -9.69 -25.33 -8.50
N ARG A 183 -9.26 -25.79 -7.33
CA ARG A 183 -9.73 -25.28 -6.04
C ARG A 183 -9.13 -23.91 -5.74
N VAL A 184 -9.74 -23.19 -4.81
CA VAL A 184 -9.22 -21.92 -4.30
C VAL A 184 -9.03 -22.07 -2.80
N ALA A 185 -7.78 -21.88 -2.35
CA ALA A 185 -7.44 -21.75 -0.94
C ALA A 185 -7.65 -20.28 -0.50
N SER A 186 -8.10 -20.06 0.73
CA SER A 186 -8.27 -18.72 1.32
C SER A 186 -8.23 -18.80 2.84
#